data_67935321e27e27d02c128fdd08a54d8c
#
_entry.id   67935321e27e27d02c128fdd08a54d8c
#
_cell.length_a   1.000
_cell.length_b   1.000
_cell.length_c   1.000
_cell.angle_alpha   90.00
_cell.angle_beta   90.00
_cell.angle_gamma   90.00
#
_symmetry.space_group_name_H-M   'P 1'
#
loop_
_entity.id
_entity.type
_entity.pdbx_description
1 polymer ?
#
loop_
_entity_poly.entity_id
_entity_poly.type
_entity_poly.pdbx_seq_one_letter_code
_entity_poly.pdbx_strand_id
1 'polypeptide(L)'
;VTLRLAISGFGRIGRMTLRAFQEMRHQDMEIVLINSPGPVETSAHLYEFDSVHGRAVGTVTHGDDWMDVGSGKIHMSRERDPANIPHAAHGVDIVLECSGKFNSREASAAHLAAGAKKVLVSAPCKNADQTIVFGVNDSLLTADADVVSNASCTTNCLAPVAKVLADSVGIEAGYMTTIHAYTGDQPTLDSSHKDLRRARAAAMSMIPTSTGATKSVGEVLPQLQGKMSGSAIRVPTANVSVVDLVVTTSRDTSLEEINQLLTAAANGPMKGVLGINERPLVSIDFNHDPHSSVADLTQTSVLNKRLVRVLAWYDNEWGFSCRMLDNAVAIGKFL
;
A
#
# COMPACT_ATOMS: atom_id res chain seq x y z
N VAL A 1 19.85 -16.88 -3.20
CA VAL A 1 19.46 -17.07 -1.77
C VAL A 1 18.00 -16.68 -1.67
N THR A 2 17.15 -17.57 -1.14
CA THR A 2 15.72 -17.29 -0.95
C THR A 2 15.56 -16.31 0.22
N LEU A 3 14.83 -15.22 0.00
CA LEU A 3 14.58 -14.18 0.99
C LEU A 3 13.56 -14.68 2.02
N ARG A 4 13.92 -14.67 3.30
CA ARG A 4 13.08 -15.17 4.39
C ARG A 4 12.31 -14.02 5.05
N LEU A 5 10.99 -14.05 4.91
CA LEU A 5 10.10 -12.98 5.35
C LEU A 5 9.29 -13.39 6.59
N ALA A 6 9.05 -12.44 7.48
CA ALA A 6 8.05 -12.55 8.53
C ALA A 6 6.94 -11.51 8.32
N ILE A 7 5.69 -11.87 8.61
CA ILE A 7 4.57 -10.93 8.66
C ILE A 7 4.23 -10.65 10.13
N SER A 8 4.40 -9.42 10.58
CA SER A 8 3.99 -8.96 11.91
C SER A 8 2.65 -8.24 11.81
N GLY A 9 1.60 -8.83 12.40
CA GLY A 9 0.22 -8.37 12.26
C GLY A 9 -0.51 -9.02 11.10
N PHE A 10 -1.45 -9.91 11.40
CA PHE A 10 -2.20 -10.68 10.41
C PHE A 10 -3.63 -10.13 10.24
N GLY A 11 -3.71 -8.79 10.14
CA GLY A 11 -4.92 -8.03 9.79
C GLY A 11 -5.19 -8.05 8.27
N ARG A 12 -5.92 -7.04 7.76
CA ARG A 12 -6.25 -6.94 6.33
C ARG A 12 -4.97 -7.03 5.47
N ILE A 13 -4.02 -6.12 5.69
CA ILE A 13 -2.80 -6.05 4.86
C ILE A 13 -1.93 -7.29 5.01
N GLY A 14 -1.72 -7.79 6.23
CA GLY A 14 -0.92 -9.01 6.42
C GLY A 14 -1.51 -10.23 5.70
N ARG A 15 -2.84 -10.41 5.75
CA ARG A 15 -3.51 -11.50 5.02
C ARG A 15 -3.44 -11.31 3.50
N MET A 16 -3.66 -10.08 3.01
CA MET A 16 -3.57 -9.80 1.57
C MET A 16 -2.13 -9.92 1.06
N THR A 17 -1.14 -9.57 1.86
CA THR A 17 0.28 -9.81 1.51
C THR A 17 0.59 -11.30 1.38
N LEU A 18 0.09 -12.14 2.29
CA LEU A 18 0.25 -13.60 2.17
C LEU A 18 -0.50 -14.15 0.95
N ARG A 19 -1.71 -13.65 0.66
CA ARG A 19 -2.45 -14.04 -0.56
C ARG A 19 -1.70 -13.61 -1.83
N ALA A 20 -1.22 -12.38 -1.88
CA ALA A 20 -0.43 -11.89 -3.01
C ALA A 20 0.84 -12.74 -3.22
N PHE A 21 1.53 -13.12 -2.14
CA PHE A 21 2.66 -14.03 -2.20
C PHE A 21 2.29 -15.36 -2.86
N GLN A 22 1.16 -15.97 -2.48
CA GLN A 22 0.70 -17.24 -3.05
C GLN A 22 0.23 -17.12 -4.50
N GLU A 23 -0.53 -16.09 -4.81
CA GLU A 23 -1.14 -15.93 -6.14
C GLU A 23 -0.13 -15.49 -7.20
N MET A 24 0.82 -14.62 -6.83
CA MET A 24 1.90 -14.15 -7.71
C MET A 24 3.06 -15.17 -7.83
N ARG A 25 3.05 -16.24 -7.02
CA ARG A 25 4.03 -17.34 -7.06
C ARG A 25 5.47 -16.88 -7.00
N HIS A 26 5.79 -16.03 -6.04
CA HIS A 26 7.16 -15.59 -5.81
C HIS A 26 8.07 -16.77 -5.45
N GLN A 27 9.06 -17.05 -6.29
CA GLN A 27 10.00 -18.18 -6.11
C GLN A 27 11.25 -17.79 -5.31
N ASP A 28 11.55 -16.49 -5.25
CA ASP A 28 12.74 -15.96 -4.59
C ASP A 28 12.51 -15.56 -3.13
N MET A 29 11.31 -15.82 -2.60
CA MET A 29 10.90 -15.50 -1.23
C MET A 29 10.23 -16.68 -0.55
N GLU A 30 10.30 -16.69 0.79
CA GLU A 30 9.62 -17.63 1.65
C GLU A 30 9.01 -16.87 2.85
N ILE A 31 7.73 -17.10 3.15
CA ILE A 31 7.14 -16.61 4.40
C ILE A 31 7.36 -17.68 5.47
N VAL A 32 8.23 -17.41 6.43
CA VAL A 32 8.63 -18.40 7.44
C VAL A 32 7.95 -18.21 8.79
N LEU A 33 7.43 -17.01 9.06
CA LEU A 33 6.87 -16.63 10.34
C LEU A 33 5.72 -15.65 10.14
N ILE A 34 4.62 -15.87 10.86
CA ILE A 34 3.53 -14.90 11.00
C ILE A 34 3.31 -14.66 12.49
N ASN A 35 3.31 -13.40 12.91
CA ASN A 35 2.94 -13.03 14.26
C ASN A 35 1.55 -12.42 14.31
N SER A 36 0.67 -13.05 15.08
CA SER A 36 -0.70 -12.55 15.33
C SER A 36 -1.14 -12.90 16.75
N PRO A 37 -1.52 -11.93 17.61
CA PRO A 37 -1.91 -12.21 19.00
C PRO A 37 -3.17 -13.06 19.15
N GLY A 38 -3.97 -13.23 18.08
CA GLY A 38 -5.18 -14.05 18.10
C GLY A 38 -4.92 -15.54 17.88
N PRO A 39 -5.97 -16.40 18.01
CA PRO A 39 -5.88 -17.81 17.72
C PRO A 39 -5.48 -18.11 16.27
N VAL A 40 -4.70 -19.18 16.06
CA VAL A 40 -4.29 -19.61 14.72
C VAL A 40 -5.50 -20.02 13.87
N GLU A 41 -6.45 -20.73 14.46
CA GLU A 41 -7.72 -21.10 13.82
C GLU A 41 -8.45 -19.87 13.24
N THR A 42 -8.58 -18.79 14.03
CA THR A 42 -9.20 -17.54 13.56
C THR A 42 -8.41 -16.93 12.41
N SER A 43 -7.08 -16.95 12.49
CA SER A 43 -6.19 -16.44 11.45
C SER A 43 -6.34 -17.22 10.15
N ALA A 44 -6.37 -18.55 10.23
CA ALA A 44 -6.57 -19.45 9.10
C ALA A 44 -7.95 -19.27 8.47
N HIS A 45 -9.01 -19.19 9.29
CA HIS A 45 -10.38 -18.96 8.83
C HIS A 45 -10.51 -17.63 8.06
N LEU A 46 -10.00 -16.54 8.64
CA LEU A 46 -10.06 -15.20 8.01
C LEU A 46 -9.11 -15.05 6.80
N TYR A 47 -8.10 -15.90 6.67
CA TYR A 47 -7.32 -16.00 5.46
C TYR A 47 -8.08 -16.75 4.36
N GLU A 48 -8.71 -17.88 4.70
CA GLU A 48 -9.48 -18.71 3.75
C GLU A 48 -10.72 -17.96 3.22
N PHE A 49 -11.46 -17.29 4.11
CA PHE A 49 -12.71 -16.60 3.78
C PHE A 49 -12.57 -15.11 3.98
N ASP A 50 -12.67 -14.36 2.90
CA ASP A 50 -12.59 -12.90 2.93
C ASP A 50 -13.81 -12.28 2.27
N SER A 51 -14.46 -11.33 2.97
CA SER A 51 -15.71 -10.70 2.50
C SER A 51 -15.51 -9.81 1.28
N VAL A 52 -14.28 -9.34 1.04
CA VAL A 52 -13.93 -8.41 -0.05
C VAL A 52 -13.29 -9.14 -1.22
N HIS A 53 -12.31 -10.02 -0.93
CA HIS A 53 -11.51 -10.71 -1.94
C HIS A 53 -11.96 -12.15 -2.18
N GLY A 54 -13.03 -12.59 -1.50
CA GLY A 54 -13.57 -13.94 -1.66
C GLY A 54 -12.70 -15.02 -1.03
N ARG A 55 -12.92 -16.27 -1.45
CA ARG A 55 -12.21 -17.42 -0.90
C ARG A 55 -10.78 -17.48 -1.42
N ALA A 56 -9.84 -17.81 -0.53
CA ALA A 56 -8.44 -18.01 -0.91
C ALA A 56 -8.28 -19.18 -1.88
N VAL A 57 -7.30 -19.11 -2.76
CA VAL A 57 -6.95 -20.20 -3.69
C VAL A 57 -6.21 -21.29 -2.92
N GLY A 58 -6.57 -22.55 -3.15
CA GLY A 58 -5.92 -23.71 -2.53
C GLY A 58 -6.57 -24.14 -1.22
N THR A 59 -5.88 -25.01 -0.49
CA THR A 59 -6.33 -25.57 0.78
C THR A 59 -5.59 -24.89 1.93
N VAL A 60 -6.32 -24.50 2.95
CA VAL A 60 -5.77 -23.93 4.18
C VAL A 60 -5.86 -24.98 5.29
N THR A 61 -4.74 -25.30 5.91
CA THR A 61 -4.68 -26.17 7.10
C THR A 61 -3.91 -25.48 8.20
N HIS A 62 -4.14 -25.86 9.45
CA HIS A 62 -3.47 -25.28 10.59
C HIS A 62 -3.33 -26.25 11.76
N GLY A 63 -2.42 -25.95 12.67
CA GLY A 63 -2.28 -26.55 13.99
C GLY A 63 -2.27 -25.50 15.08
N ASP A 64 -1.69 -25.83 16.22
CA ASP A 64 -1.66 -24.91 17.38
C ASP A 64 -0.74 -23.71 17.17
N ASP A 65 0.37 -23.89 16.42
CA ASP A 65 1.44 -22.90 16.21
C ASP A 65 1.89 -22.80 14.75
N TRP A 66 1.11 -23.28 13.80
CA TRP A 66 1.41 -23.19 12.37
C TRP A 66 0.15 -23.10 11.52
N MET A 67 0.29 -22.53 10.34
CA MET A 67 -0.68 -22.65 9.25
C MET A 67 0.02 -22.98 7.94
N ASP A 68 -0.68 -23.63 7.02
CA ASP A 68 -0.21 -23.95 5.68
C ASP A 68 -1.29 -23.49 4.68
N VAL A 69 -0.86 -22.75 3.70
CA VAL A 69 -1.72 -22.17 2.65
C VAL A 69 -1.37 -22.72 1.27
N GLY A 70 -0.64 -23.86 1.26
CA GLY A 70 -0.19 -24.54 0.03
C GLY A 70 1.29 -24.29 -0.31
N SER A 71 2.04 -23.56 0.53
CA SER A 71 3.49 -23.31 0.38
C SER A 71 4.33 -24.02 1.44
N GLY A 72 3.74 -24.86 2.28
CA GLY A 72 4.38 -25.45 3.43
C GLY A 72 3.96 -24.76 4.73
N LYS A 73 4.38 -25.36 5.85
CA LYS A 73 4.03 -24.86 7.20
C LYS A 73 4.73 -23.55 7.50
N ILE A 74 3.96 -22.53 7.80
CA ILE A 74 4.41 -21.22 8.28
C ILE A 74 4.22 -21.22 9.80
N HIS A 75 5.27 -20.91 10.57
CA HIS A 75 5.15 -20.81 12.02
C HIS A 75 4.31 -19.61 12.44
N MET A 76 3.46 -19.79 13.47
CA MET A 76 2.55 -18.77 14.00
C MET A 76 2.96 -18.40 15.43
N SER A 77 3.48 -17.20 15.66
CA SER A 77 3.71 -16.66 16.99
C SER A 77 2.59 -15.74 17.45
N ARG A 78 2.46 -15.50 18.76
CA ARG A 78 1.36 -14.72 19.35
C ARG A 78 1.85 -13.56 20.24
N GLU A 79 3.01 -13.03 19.90
CA GLU A 79 3.66 -12.01 20.72
C GLU A 79 3.00 -10.63 20.53
N ARG A 80 2.83 -9.89 21.64
CA ARG A 80 2.33 -8.51 21.60
C ARG A 80 3.47 -7.50 21.53
N ASP A 81 4.63 -7.87 22.09
CA ASP A 81 5.84 -7.08 22.02
C ASP A 81 6.70 -7.59 20.85
N PRO A 82 7.02 -6.75 19.86
CA PRO A 82 7.83 -7.15 18.72
C PRO A 82 9.24 -7.63 19.09
N ALA A 83 9.77 -7.20 20.24
CA ALA A 83 11.08 -7.67 20.72
C ALA A 83 11.11 -9.17 21.10
N ASN A 84 9.93 -9.78 21.36
CA ASN A 84 9.79 -11.18 21.72
C ASN A 84 9.45 -12.10 20.54
N ILE A 85 9.22 -11.55 19.35
CA ILE A 85 8.93 -12.34 18.16
C ILE A 85 10.20 -13.11 17.75
N PRO A 86 10.13 -14.44 17.51
CA PRO A 86 11.32 -15.28 17.35
C PRO A 86 11.96 -15.14 15.95
N HIS A 87 12.28 -13.91 15.51
CA HIS A 87 12.84 -13.65 14.18
C HIS A 87 14.19 -14.37 13.98
N ALA A 88 15.10 -14.29 14.97
CA ALA A 88 16.40 -14.94 14.90
C ALA A 88 16.27 -16.46 14.74
N ALA A 89 15.36 -17.11 15.49
CA ALA A 89 15.16 -18.56 15.46
C ALA A 89 14.65 -19.05 14.09
N HIS A 90 13.95 -18.18 13.35
CA HIS A 90 13.43 -18.48 12.01
C HIS A 90 14.29 -17.89 10.89
N GLY A 91 15.45 -17.29 11.20
CA GLY A 91 16.36 -16.71 10.21
C GLY A 91 15.69 -15.65 9.32
N VAL A 92 14.88 -14.79 9.93
CA VAL A 92 14.12 -13.76 9.20
C VAL A 92 15.05 -12.69 8.65
N ASP A 93 14.98 -12.47 7.35
CA ASP A 93 15.70 -11.40 6.68
C ASP A 93 14.93 -10.07 6.80
N ILE A 94 13.66 -10.06 6.40
CA ILE A 94 12.82 -8.85 6.41
C ILE A 94 11.51 -9.12 7.15
N VAL A 95 11.16 -8.22 8.07
CA VAL A 95 9.83 -8.18 8.67
C VAL A 95 8.93 -7.25 7.86
N LEU A 96 7.78 -7.76 7.44
CA LEU A 96 6.68 -6.97 6.89
C LEU A 96 5.79 -6.55 8.07
N GLU A 97 5.98 -5.31 8.56
CA GLU A 97 5.23 -4.78 9.70
C GLU A 97 3.84 -4.31 9.26
N CYS A 98 2.84 -5.16 9.45
CA CYS A 98 1.46 -4.98 9.01
C CYS A 98 0.46 -4.79 10.18
N SER A 99 0.94 -4.61 11.41
CA SER A 99 0.06 -4.47 12.58
C SER A 99 -0.64 -3.12 12.66
N GLY A 100 -0.09 -2.09 12.02
CA GLY A 100 -0.53 -0.71 12.11
C GLY A 100 -0.22 -0.04 13.46
N LYS A 101 0.55 -0.70 14.34
CA LYS A 101 0.89 -0.21 15.69
C LYS A 101 2.29 0.37 15.80
N PHE A 102 3.23 -0.16 15.04
CA PHE A 102 4.65 0.20 15.12
C PHE A 102 5.05 1.07 13.92
N ASN A 103 4.43 2.25 13.81
CA ASN A 103 4.57 3.16 12.67
C ASN A 103 5.60 4.27 12.92
N SER A 104 6.66 3.97 13.63
CA SER A 104 7.84 4.82 13.75
C SER A 104 9.11 3.97 13.70
N ARG A 105 10.23 4.58 13.29
CA ARG A 105 11.52 3.91 13.26
C ARG A 105 11.88 3.30 14.61
N GLU A 106 11.67 4.06 15.68
CA GLU A 106 11.99 3.65 17.05
C GLU A 106 11.17 2.42 17.46
N ALA A 107 9.85 2.42 17.16
CA ALA A 107 8.97 1.30 17.50
C ALA A 107 9.27 0.07 16.64
N SER A 108 9.53 0.26 15.36
CA SER A 108 9.84 -0.83 14.42
C SER A 108 11.24 -1.44 14.65
N ALA A 109 12.17 -0.69 15.23
CA ALA A 109 13.52 -1.18 15.55
C ALA A 109 13.51 -2.35 16.55
N ALA A 110 12.43 -2.58 17.30
CA ALA A 110 12.28 -3.74 18.15
C ALA A 110 12.37 -5.08 17.38
N HIS A 111 11.94 -5.09 16.11
CA HIS A 111 12.08 -6.26 15.25
C HIS A 111 13.56 -6.55 14.89
N LEU A 112 14.37 -5.50 14.73
CA LEU A 112 15.81 -5.64 14.48
C LEU A 112 16.50 -6.23 15.73
N ALA A 113 16.14 -5.75 16.92
CA ALA A 113 16.64 -6.28 18.18
C ALA A 113 16.24 -7.76 18.40
N ALA A 114 15.11 -8.21 17.85
CA ALA A 114 14.64 -9.59 17.86
C ALA A 114 15.32 -10.47 16.79
N GLY A 115 16.23 -9.91 15.97
CA GLY A 115 17.07 -10.65 15.04
C GLY A 115 16.65 -10.58 13.56
N ALA A 116 15.69 -9.74 13.18
CA ALA A 116 15.46 -9.42 11.78
C ALA A 116 16.57 -8.50 11.23
N LYS A 117 16.89 -8.61 9.94
CA LYS A 117 17.92 -7.75 9.33
C LYS A 117 17.35 -6.41 8.88
N LYS A 118 16.12 -6.39 8.38
CA LYS A 118 15.43 -5.19 7.88
C LYS A 118 13.95 -5.23 8.27
N VAL A 119 13.29 -4.06 8.26
CA VAL A 119 11.85 -3.91 8.50
C VAL A 119 11.23 -3.08 7.39
N LEU A 120 10.16 -3.58 6.78
CA LEU A 120 9.31 -2.86 5.84
C LEU A 120 7.95 -2.58 6.48
N VAL A 121 7.65 -1.31 6.74
CA VAL A 121 6.42 -0.88 7.42
C VAL A 121 5.32 -0.62 6.40
N SER A 122 4.15 -1.24 6.57
CA SER A 122 2.97 -1.12 5.69
C SER A 122 2.13 0.14 5.96
N ALA A 123 2.78 1.22 6.33
CA ALA A 123 2.14 2.50 6.65
C ALA A 123 3.17 3.65 6.53
N PRO A 124 2.74 4.92 6.49
CA PRO A 124 3.63 6.03 6.73
C PRO A 124 4.33 5.86 8.08
N CYS A 125 5.66 5.82 8.06
CA CYS A 125 6.48 5.52 9.22
C CYS A 125 7.27 6.77 9.65
N LYS A 126 7.00 7.25 10.86
CA LYS A 126 7.70 8.42 11.40
C LYS A 126 9.19 8.12 11.56
N ASN A 127 10.03 9.01 11.04
CA ASN A 127 11.50 8.88 11.09
C ASN A 127 12.03 7.60 10.44
N ALA A 128 11.29 6.98 9.49
CA ALA A 128 11.84 5.86 8.71
C ALA A 128 13.17 6.28 8.07
N ASP A 129 14.10 5.33 7.91
CA ASP A 129 15.37 5.60 7.23
C ASP A 129 15.10 6.02 5.78
N GLN A 130 14.11 5.38 5.13
CA GLN A 130 13.62 5.76 3.80
C GLN A 130 12.12 5.50 3.66
N THR A 131 11.44 6.33 2.86
CA THR A 131 10.06 6.11 2.40
C THR A 131 10.10 5.79 0.91
N ILE A 132 9.62 4.62 0.54
CA ILE A 132 9.72 4.09 -0.83
C ILE A 132 8.32 3.84 -1.42
N VAL A 133 8.14 4.32 -2.62
CA VAL A 133 7.03 3.95 -3.52
C VAL A 133 7.64 3.24 -4.72
N PHE A 134 7.36 1.95 -4.84
CA PHE A 134 7.91 1.11 -5.90
C PHE A 134 7.53 1.64 -7.29
N GLY A 135 8.50 1.64 -8.21
CA GLY A 135 8.38 2.20 -9.55
C GLY A 135 8.47 3.74 -9.62
N VAL A 136 8.67 4.42 -8.47
CA VAL A 136 8.79 5.88 -8.40
C VAL A 136 10.15 6.30 -7.87
N ASN A 137 10.56 5.81 -6.71
CA ASN A 137 11.84 6.15 -6.07
C ASN A 137 12.58 4.95 -5.44
N ASP A 138 12.19 3.72 -5.75
CA ASP A 138 12.84 2.50 -5.26
C ASP A 138 14.31 2.38 -5.67
N SER A 139 14.70 3.04 -6.76
CA SER A 139 16.12 3.16 -7.16
C SER A 139 16.99 3.96 -6.17
N LEU A 140 16.37 4.69 -5.23
CA LEU A 140 17.06 5.43 -4.18
C LEU A 140 17.31 4.62 -2.91
N LEU A 141 16.84 3.35 -2.85
CA LEU A 141 17.12 2.45 -1.73
C LEU A 141 18.62 2.29 -1.51
N THR A 142 19.03 2.29 -0.24
CA THR A 142 20.41 2.15 0.18
C THR A 142 20.58 1.00 1.17
N ALA A 143 21.79 0.45 1.27
CA ALA A 143 22.09 -0.69 2.14
C ALA A 143 21.97 -0.37 3.64
N ASP A 144 22.11 0.88 4.03
CA ASP A 144 22.03 1.38 5.42
C ASP A 144 20.59 1.69 5.89
N ALA A 145 19.62 1.61 5.00
CA ALA A 145 18.21 1.74 5.39
C ALA A 145 17.70 0.45 6.06
N ASP A 146 17.56 0.46 7.37
CA ASP A 146 17.12 -0.69 8.16
C ASP A 146 15.60 -0.73 8.36
N VAL A 147 14.97 0.45 8.47
CA VAL A 147 13.51 0.59 8.61
C VAL A 147 13.00 1.42 7.45
N VAL A 148 12.32 0.74 6.52
CA VAL A 148 11.77 1.34 5.29
C VAL A 148 10.26 1.44 5.40
N SER A 149 9.69 2.58 4.99
CA SER A 149 8.24 2.77 4.88
C SER A 149 7.76 2.49 3.47
N ASN A 150 6.70 1.68 3.32
CA ASN A 150 5.96 1.50 2.05
C ASN A 150 5.00 2.67 1.75
N ALA A 151 5.10 3.78 2.50
CA ALA A 151 4.16 4.90 2.47
C ALA A 151 2.69 4.46 2.74
N SER A 152 1.71 5.17 2.20
CA SER A 152 0.30 4.78 2.27
C SER A 152 -0.20 4.25 0.92
N CYS A 153 -1.33 3.53 0.93
CA CYS A 153 -2.00 3.11 -0.31
C CYS A 153 -2.34 4.30 -1.22
N THR A 154 -2.79 5.41 -0.63
CA THR A 154 -3.07 6.66 -1.37
C THR A 154 -1.80 7.26 -1.97
N THR A 155 -0.67 7.25 -1.24
CA THR A 155 0.62 7.72 -1.77
C THR A 155 1.08 6.83 -2.92
N ASN A 156 0.93 5.52 -2.81
CA ASN A 156 1.25 4.56 -3.87
C ASN A 156 0.42 4.78 -5.14
N CYS A 157 -0.84 5.23 -5.01
CA CYS A 157 -1.67 5.60 -6.15
C CYS A 157 -1.27 6.97 -6.73
N LEU A 158 -1.08 7.98 -5.89
CA LEU A 158 -0.84 9.35 -6.30
C LEU A 158 0.54 9.54 -6.94
N ALA A 159 1.59 8.94 -6.37
CA ALA A 159 2.96 9.21 -6.76
C ALA A 159 3.30 8.82 -8.21
N PRO A 160 2.87 7.67 -8.75
CA PRO A 160 3.10 7.33 -10.16
C PRO A 160 2.50 8.36 -11.12
N VAL A 161 1.24 8.75 -10.93
CA VAL A 161 0.57 9.75 -11.78
C VAL A 161 1.24 11.12 -11.62
N ALA A 162 1.51 11.56 -10.39
CA ALA A 162 2.18 12.83 -10.13
C ALA A 162 3.59 12.88 -10.75
N LYS A 163 4.33 11.75 -10.72
CA LYS A 163 5.65 11.65 -11.36
C LYS A 163 5.56 11.84 -12.87
N VAL A 164 4.64 11.14 -13.54
CA VAL A 164 4.46 11.28 -15.00
C VAL A 164 4.16 12.73 -15.37
N LEU A 165 3.24 13.39 -14.65
CA LEU A 165 2.89 14.78 -14.91
C LEU A 165 4.06 15.74 -14.60
N ALA A 166 4.72 15.56 -13.46
CA ALA A 166 5.84 16.42 -13.04
C ALA A 166 7.02 16.34 -14.01
N ASP A 167 7.38 15.14 -14.46
CA ASP A 167 8.52 14.91 -15.33
C ASP A 167 8.24 15.34 -16.79
N SER A 168 6.97 15.40 -17.22
CA SER A 168 6.59 15.67 -18.61
C SER A 168 6.08 17.07 -18.86
N VAL A 169 5.12 17.56 -18.06
CA VAL A 169 4.47 18.86 -18.25
C VAL A 169 4.75 19.84 -17.10
N GLY A 170 5.41 19.35 -16.05
CA GLY A 170 5.67 20.09 -14.82
C GLY A 170 4.39 20.29 -13.99
N ILE A 171 4.56 20.47 -12.67
CA ILE A 171 3.47 20.82 -11.75
C ILE A 171 3.87 22.08 -10.99
N GLU A 172 3.07 23.14 -11.11
CA GLU A 172 3.22 24.37 -10.34
C GLU A 172 2.52 24.28 -8.99
N ALA A 173 1.27 23.79 -9.01
CA ALA A 173 0.45 23.56 -7.82
C ALA A 173 -0.55 22.43 -8.10
N GLY A 174 -0.97 21.73 -7.05
CA GLY A 174 -1.96 20.67 -7.17
C GLY A 174 -2.80 20.48 -5.92
N TYR A 175 -4.02 20.01 -6.12
CA TYR A 175 -4.89 19.56 -5.05
C TYR A 175 -5.40 18.16 -5.35
N MET A 176 -5.29 17.28 -4.36
CA MET A 176 -5.75 15.90 -4.46
C MET A 176 -6.89 15.65 -3.48
N THR A 177 -7.98 15.07 -3.96
CA THR A 177 -9.01 14.50 -3.09
C THR A 177 -9.02 12.99 -3.28
N THR A 178 -8.78 12.22 -2.22
CA THR A 178 -9.05 10.79 -2.29
C THR A 178 -10.46 10.49 -1.77
N ILE A 179 -11.28 9.86 -2.62
CA ILE A 179 -12.54 9.25 -2.24
C ILE A 179 -12.19 7.80 -1.86
N HIS A 180 -12.20 7.54 -0.55
CA HIS A 180 -11.54 6.36 0.01
C HIS A 180 -12.54 5.41 0.66
N ALA A 181 -12.43 4.13 0.36
CA ALA A 181 -13.12 3.07 1.06
C ALA A 181 -12.88 3.16 2.58
N TYR A 182 -13.84 2.73 3.40
CA TYR A 182 -13.62 2.63 4.85
C TYR A 182 -12.56 1.56 5.15
N THR A 183 -11.89 1.70 6.28
CA THR A 183 -10.83 0.76 6.72
C THR A 183 -11.09 0.33 8.15
N GLY A 184 -10.31 -0.64 8.64
CA GLY A 184 -10.37 -1.10 10.03
C GLY A 184 -10.09 -0.04 11.11
N ASP A 185 -9.68 1.16 10.71
CA ASP A 185 -9.57 2.35 11.59
C ASP A 185 -10.95 2.94 11.94
N GLN A 186 -11.98 2.67 11.13
CA GLN A 186 -13.32 3.22 11.30
C GLN A 186 -14.27 2.19 11.95
N PRO A 187 -15.08 2.61 12.94
CA PRO A 187 -16.01 1.71 13.61
C PRO A 187 -17.23 1.39 12.74
N THR A 188 -17.84 0.24 12.97
CA THR A 188 -19.11 -0.14 12.35
C THR A 188 -20.27 0.73 12.85
N LEU A 189 -20.29 1.02 14.15
CA LEU A 189 -21.21 1.95 14.82
C LEU A 189 -20.41 3.05 15.53
N ASP A 190 -21.06 4.18 15.84
CA ASP A 190 -20.43 5.31 16.52
C ASP A 190 -19.60 4.85 17.73
N SER A 191 -18.32 5.21 17.75
CA SER A 191 -17.37 4.80 18.80
C SER A 191 -16.26 5.84 18.96
N SER A 192 -15.52 5.76 20.07
CA SER A 192 -14.44 6.71 20.37
C SER A 192 -13.33 6.65 19.32
N HIS A 193 -12.99 7.81 18.79
CA HIS A 193 -11.87 8.01 17.85
C HIS A 193 -11.28 9.42 18.05
N LYS A 194 -9.97 9.58 17.83
CA LYS A 194 -9.29 10.90 17.94
C LYS A 194 -9.78 11.94 16.92
N ASP A 195 -10.20 11.49 15.73
CA ASP A 195 -10.92 12.30 14.75
C ASP A 195 -12.42 12.08 14.95
N LEU A 196 -13.14 13.11 15.38
CA LEU A 196 -14.58 13.02 15.71
C LEU A 196 -15.44 12.67 14.49
N ARG A 197 -15.00 12.96 13.28
CA ARG A 197 -15.70 12.54 12.06
C ARG A 197 -15.51 11.05 11.79
N ARG A 198 -14.32 10.51 12.00
CA ARG A 198 -14.06 9.05 11.91
C ARG A 198 -14.67 8.26 13.07
N ALA A 199 -15.10 8.91 14.14
CA ALA A 199 -15.84 8.29 15.24
C ALA A 199 -17.25 7.80 14.82
N ARG A 200 -17.73 8.22 13.65
CA ARG A 200 -19.08 7.91 13.16
C ARG A 200 -19.06 6.61 12.33
N ALA A 201 -20.26 6.00 12.25
CA ALA A 201 -20.49 4.73 11.56
C ALA A 201 -20.00 4.75 10.10
N ALA A 202 -19.03 3.90 9.78
CA ALA A 202 -18.30 3.89 8.51
C ALA A 202 -19.19 3.65 7.28
N ALA A 203 -20.17 2.75 7.41
CA ALA A 203 -21.02 2.32 6.29
C ALA A 203 -22.29 3.20 6.10
N MET A 204 -22.43 4.31 6.84
CA MET A 204 -23.65 5.13 6.81
C MET A 204 -23.42 6.56 6.34
N SER A 205 -22.16 7.01 6.24
CA SER A 205 -21.88 8.43 5.98
C SER A 205 -20.66 8.63 5.10
N MET A 206 -20.66 9.70 4.32
CA MET A 206 -19.44 10.25 3.72
C MET A 206 -18.73 11.10 4.78
N ILE A 207 -17.45 10.81 5.04
CA ILE A 207 -16.69 11.36 6.16
C ILE A 207 -15.50 12.14 5.63
N PRO A 208 -15.52 13.49 5.61
CA PRO A 208 -14.35 14.30 5.30
C PRO A 208 -13.30 14.16 6.42
N THR A 209 -12.05 13.96 6.02
CA THR A 209 -10.94 13.81 6.95
C THR A 209 -9.61 14.20 6.31
N SER A 210 -8.56 14.30 7.09
CA SER A 210 -7.23 14.60 6.60
C SER A 210 -6.56 13.38 5.93
N THR A 211 -5.61 13.65 5.06
CA THR A 211 -4.68 12.66 4.51
C THR A 211 -3.24 13.17 4.58
N GLY A 212 -2.31 12.29 4.90
CA GLY A 212 -0.88 12.57 4.84
C GLY A 212 -0.25 12.33 3.45
N ALA A 213 -1.03 11.85 2.48
CA ALA A 213 -0.51 11.38 1.19
C ALA A 213 0.23 12.47 0.40
N THR A 214 -0.26 13.71 0.43
CA THR A 214 0.39 14.83 -0.28
C THR A 214 1.74 15.23 0.34
N LYS A 215 1.86 15.14 1.67
CA LYS A 215 3.14 15.33 2.35
C LYS A 215 4.10 14.20 1.96
N SER A 216 3.66 12.95 2.03
CA SER A 216 4.48 11.78 1.65
C SER A 216 4.88 11.81 0.18
N VAL A 217 4.04 12.34 -0.73
CA VAL A 217 4.44 12.55 -2.14
C VAL A 217 5.59 13.54 -2.25
N GLY A 218 5.62 14.61 -1.46
CA GLY A 218 6.76 15.53 -1.42
C GLY A 218 8.04 14.90 -0.88
N GLU A 219 7.95 13.89 0.00
CA GLU A 219 9.10 13.13 0.48
C GLU A 219 9.64 12.18 -0.62
N VAL A 220 8.74 11.57 -1.41
CA VAL A 220 9.06 10.60 -2.48
C VAL A 220 9.48 11.29 -3.77
N LEU A 221 8.89 12.45 -4.07
CA LEU A 221 9.14 13.31 -5.23
C LEU A 221 9.50 14.73 -4.75
N PRO A 222 10.76 14.98 -4.40
CA PRO A 222 11.19 16.25 -3.78
C PRO A 222 10.83 17.51 -4.59
N GLN A 223 10.75 17.40 -5.93
CA GLN A 223 10.34 18.50 -6.82
C GLN A 223 8.89 18.96 -6.60
N LEU A 224 8.08 18.16 -5.90
CA LEU A 224 6.68 18.46 -5.55
C LEU A 224 6.50 18.93 -4.10
N GLN A 225 7.58 19.05 -3.33
CA GLN A 225 7.51 19.50 -1.96
C GLN A 225 6.92 20.92 -1.89
N GLY A 226 5.86 21.09 -1.07
CA GLY A 226 5.15 22.35 -0.91
C GLY A 226 4.21 22.75 -2.05
N LYS A 227 4.18 22.00 -3.16
CA LYS A 227 3.30 22.28 -4.30
C LYS A 227 1.96 21.54 -4.26
N MET A 228 1.83 20.55 -3.39
CA MET A 228 0.66 19.66 -3.31
C MET A 228 -0.07 19.83 -1.98
N SER A 229 -1.39 19.91 -2.04
CA SER A 229 -2.29 19.81 -0.88
C SER A 229 -3.38 18.79 -1.14
N GLY A 230 -4.12 18.40 -0.11
CA GLY A 230 -5.21 17.44 -0.33
C GLY A 230 -6.00 17.07 0.92
N SER A 231 -7.07 16.35 0.66
CA SER A 231 -8.01 15.86 1.67
C SER A 231 -8.49 14.44 1.32
N ALA A 232 -9.16 13.81 2.26
CA ALA A 232 -9.82 12.53 2.06
C ALA A 232 -11.30 12.63 2.36
N ILE A 233 -12.12 11.89 1.60
CA ILE A 233 -13.53 11.65 1.90
C ILE A 233 -13.69 10.14 2.02
N ARG A 234 -13.96 9.65 3.23
CA ARG A 234 -14.32 8.24 3.42
C ARG A 234 -15.76 8.02 3.00
N VAL A 235 -16.01 6.94 2.25
CA VAL A 235 -17.33 6.61 1.70
C VAL A 235 -17.76 5.22 2.14
N PRO A 236 -19.09 4.92 2.12
CA PRO A 236 -19.64 3.61 2.46
C PRO A 236 -19.32 2.53 1.41
N THR A 237 -18.07 2.28 1.14
CA THR A 237 -17.54 1.30 0.17
C THR A 237 -16.49 0.47 0.87
N ALA A 238 -16.56 -0.86 0.70
CA ALA A 238 -15.71 -1.79 1.46
C ALA A 238 -14.25 -1.82 0.98
N ASN A 239 -14.02 -1.65 -0.32
CA ASN A 239 -12.71 -1.66 -0.95
C ASN A 239 -12.73 -0.90 -2.26
N VAL A 240 -11.57 -0.60 -2.79
CA VAL A 240 -11.26 0.26 -3.94
C VAL A 240 -11.57 1.73 -3.66
N SER A 241 -10.54 2.51 -3.80
CA SER A 241 -10.53 3.95 -3.60
C SER A 241 -10.14 4.65 -4.90
N VAL A 242 -10.32 5.95 -4.95
CA VAL A 242 -9.94 6.76 -6.12
C VAL A 242 -9.26 8.06 -5.68
N VAL A 243 -8.21 8.44 -6.39
CA VAL A 243 -7.58 9.75 -6.33
C VAL A 243 -8.14 10.62 -7.44
N ASP A 244 -8.69 11.77 -7.07
CA ASP A 244 -9.03 12.87 -7.98
C ASP A 244 -7.96 13.95 -7.83
N LEU A 245 -7.05 14.02 -8.81
CA LEU A 245 -5.92 14.92 -8.82
C LEU A 245 -6.16 16.06 -9.80
N VAL A 246 -6.11 17.30 -9.30
CA VAL A 246 -6.15 18.51 -10.13
C VAL A 246 -4.85 19.26 -9.96
N VAL A 247 -4.19 19.57 -11.08
CA VAL A 247 -2.91 20.31 -11.08
C VAL A 247 -2.90 21.46 -12.09
N THR A 248 -2.13 22.48 -11.77
CA THR A 248 -1.72 23.49 -12.75
C THR A 248 -0.35 23.09 -13.29
N THR A 249 -0.27 22.89 -14.61
CA THR A 249 0.97 22.50 -15.29
C THR A 249 1.87 23.69 -15.58
N SER A 250 3.19 23.43 -15.68
CA SER A 250 4.18 24.49 -15.94
C SER A 250 4.23 24.94 -17.42
N ARG A 251 3.62 24.20 -18.31
CA ARG A 251 3.45 24.52 -19.73
C ARG A 251 2.07 24.14 -20.24
N ASP A 252 1.70 24.67 -21.40
CA ASP A 252 0.48 24.26 -22.09
C ASP A 252 0.52 22.77 -22.43
N THR A 253 -0.64 22.13 -22.36
CA THR A 253 -0.85 20.72 -22.69
C THR A 253 -2.28 20.49 -23.22
N SER A 254 -2.57 19.27 -23.67
CA SER A 254 -3.89 18.84 -24.08
C SER A 254 -4.31 17.54 -23.40
N LEU A 255 -5.59 17.21 -23.49
CA LEU A 255 -6.15 15.94 -22.99
C LEU A 255 -5.45 14.75 -23.66
N GLU A 256 -5.26 14.82 -24.96
CA GLU A 256 -4.63 13.76 -25.76
C GLU A 256 -3.18 13.55 -25.33
N GLU A 257 -2.44 14.63 -25.11
CA GLU A 257 -1.06 14.55 -24.63
C GLU A 257 -0.99 13.90 -23.26
N ILE A 258 -1.82 14.32 -22.30
CA ILE A 258 -1.85 13.73 -20.93
C ILE A 258 -2.14 12.23 -21.01
N ASN A 259 -3.15 11.82 -21.78
CA ASN A 259 -3.50 10.41 -21.95
C ASN A 259 -2.36 9.61 -22.61
N GLN A 260 -1.69 10.17 -23.60
CA GLN A 260 -0.52 9.54 -24.22
C GLN A 260 0.65 9.36 -23.26
N LEU A 261 0.94 10.38 -22.42
CA LEU A 261 2.01 10.32 -21.42
C LEU A 261 1.75 9.25 -20.37
N LEU A 262 0.51 9.15 -19.85
CA LEU A 262 0.13 8.13 -18.87
C LEU A 262 0.20 6.73 -19.50
N THR A 263 -0.29 6.57 -20.73
CA THR A 263 -0.24 5.30 -21.46
C THR A 263 1.20 4.86 -21.74
N ALA A 264 2.05 5.79 -22.17
CA ALA A 264 3.47 5.49 -22.41
C ALA A 264 4.20 5.06 -21.13
N ALA A 265 3.92 5.72 -20.00
CA ALA A 265 4.48 5.34 -18.71
C ALA A 265 4.02 3.95 -18.26
N ALA A 266 2.72 3.65 -18.37
CA ALA A 266 2.12 2.37 -18.00
C ALA A 266 2.66 1.21 -18.86
N ASN A 267 2.89 1.41 -20.15
CA ASN A 267 3.45 0.40 -21.05
C ASN A 267 4.99 0.33 -21.03
N GLY A 268 5.63 1.27 -20.35
CA GLY A 268 7.10 1.42 -20.29
C GLY A 268 7.64 1.33 -18.87
N PRO A 269 8.21 2.44 -18.34
CA PRO A 269 8.96 2.41 -17.07
C PRO A 269 8.12 2.09 -15.85
N MET A 270 6.80 2.23 -15.90
CA MET A 270 5.89 1.95 -14.79
C MET A 270 5.00 0.73 -15.04
N LYS A 271 5.42 -0.16 -15.93
CA LYS A 271 4.68 -1.39 -16.21
C LYS A 271 4.49 -2.23 -14.93
N GLY A 272 3.23 -2.63 -14.67
CA GLY A 272 2.85 -3.36 -13.47
C GLY A 272 2.65 -2.50 -12.21
N VAL A 273 3.00 -1.20 -12.27
CA VAL A 273 2.77 -0.21 -11.21
C VAL A 273 1.63 0.73 -11.56
N LEU A 274 1.68 1.30 -12.76
CA LEU A 274 0.63 2.13 -13.33
C LEU A 274 -0.14 1.32 -14.38
N GLY A 275 -1.46 1.23 -14.20
CA GLY A 275 -2.40 0.70 -15.19
C GLY A 275 -3.18 1.81 -15.88
N ILE A 276 -3.91 1.46 -16.95
CA ILE A 276 -4.73 2.39 -17.74
C ILE A 276 -6.14 1.80 -17.87
N ASN A 277 -7.16 2.62 -17.68
CA ASN A 277 -8.55 2.31 -17.97
C ASN A 277 -9.09 3.21 -19.09
N GLU A 278 -9.70 2.59 -20.13
CA GLU A 278 -10.37 3.27 -21.24
C GLU A 278 -11.87 2.88 -21.32
N ARG A 279 -12.38 2.19 -20.33
CA ARG A 279 -13.75 1.67 -20.27
C ARG A 279 -14.56 2.40 -19.21
N PRO A 280 -15.91 2.45 -19.33
CA PRO A 280 -16.78 3.06 -18.32
C PRO A 280 -16.94 2.12 -17.11
N LEU A 281 -15.87 1.97 -16.31
CA LEU A 281 -15.81 1.12 -15.14
C LEU A 281 -16.08 1.91 -13.85
N VAL A 282 -16.37 1.16 -12.79
CA VAL A 282 -16.61 1.68 -11.44
C VAL A 282 -15.73 0.96 -10.41
N SER A 283 -15.73 1.42 -9.18
CA SER A 283 -14.79 0.95 -8.14
C SER A 283 -14.68 -0.57 -8.01
N ILE A 284 -15.80 -1.29 -8.05
CA ILE A 284 -15.79 -2.76 -7.86
C ILE A 284 -15.03 -3.51 -8.96
N ASP A 285 -14.92 -2.93 -10.15
CA ASP A 285 -14.22 -3.55 -11.29
C ASP A 285 -12.71 -3.54 -11.11
N PHE A 286 -12.19 -2.72 -10.19
CA PHE A 286 -10.78 -2.65 -9.81
C PHE A 286 -10.46 -3.44 -8.52
N ASN A 287 -11.43 -4.17 -7.98
CA ASN A 287 -11.19 -5.03 -6.82
C ASN A 287 -10.21 -6.14 -7.22
N HIS A 288 -9.17 -6.33 -6.41
CA HIS A 288 -8.10 -7.29 -6.69
C HIS A 288 -7.18 -6.92 -7.88
N ASP A 289 -7.18 -5.65 -8.28
CA ASP A 289 -6.22 -5.15 -9.28
C ASP A 289 -4.83 -4.95 -8.62
N PRO A 290 -3.76 -5.54 -9.18
CA PRO A 290 -2.43 -5.50 -8.59
C PRO A 290 -1.67 -4.19 -8.80
N HIS A 291 -2.15 -3.27 -9.65
CA HIS A 291 -1.49 -2.00 -9.88
C HIS A 291 -1.57 -1.10 -8.64
N SER A 292 -0.57 -0.28 -8.43
CA SER A 292 -0.60 0.78 -7.43
C SER A 292 -1.62 1.86 -7.78
N SER A 293 -1.82 2.09 -9.07
CA SER A 293 -2.63 3.17 -9.63
C SER A 293 -3.13 2.77 -11.01
N VAL A 294 -4.42 2.96 -11.28
CA VAL A 294 -4.99 2.76 -12.63
C VAL A 294 -5.58 4.09 -13.09
N ALA A 295 -4.87 4.78 -13.98
CA ALA A 295 -5.34 6.06 -14.52
C ALA A 295 -6.55 5.86 -15.43
N ASP A 296 -7.64 6.57 -15.12
CA ASP A 296 -8.88 6.51 -15.89
C ASP A 296 -8.86 7.58 -16.98
N LEU A 297 -8.46 7.16 -18.18
CA LEU A 297 -8.32 8.07 -19.33
C LEU A 297 -9.67 8.65 -19.78
N THR A 298 -10.78 8.01 -19.44
CA THR A 298 -12.14 8.52 -19.75
C THR A 298 -12.51 9.72 -18.88
N GLN A 299 -11.79 9.93 -17.77
CA GLN A 299 -12.03 10.99 -16.79
C GLN A 299 -10.98 12.10 -16.83
N THR A 300 -10.00 12.02 -17.72
CA THR A 300 -9.01 13.08 -17.93
C THR A 300 -9.71 14.35 -18.45
N SER A 301 -9.32 15.49 -17.90
CA SER A 301 -9.83 16.79 -18.35
C SER A 301 -8.72 17.83 -18.33
N VAL A 302 -8.72 18.70 -19.35
CA VAL A 302 -7.79 19.83 -19.46
C VAL A 302 -8.56 21.09 -19.71
N LEU A 303 -8.43 22.08 -18.83
CA LEU A 303 -9.06 23.39 -18.92
C LEU A 303 -7.99 24.46 -19.13
N ASN A 304 -8.25 25.41 -20.02
CA ASN A 304 -7.34 26.53 -20.31
C ASN A 304 -5.89 26.05 -20.57
N LYS A 305 -5.74 24.87 -21.19
CA LYS A 305 -4.48 24.20 -21.53
C LYS A 305 -3.53 23.89 -20.37
N ARG A 306 -3.83 24.34 -19.14
CA ARG A 306 -2.93 24.21 -18.00
C ARG A 306 -3.56 23.66 -16.74
N LEU A 307 -4.88 23.68 -16.58
CA LEU A 307 -5.55 23.04 -15.46
C LEU A 307 -5.92 21.61 -15.87
N VAL A 308 -5.19 20.64 -15.36
CA VAL A 308 -5.31 19.23 -15.68
C VAL A 308 -5.93 18.49 -14.53
N ARG A 309 -6.95 17.67 -14.81
CA ARG A 309 -7.52 16.70 -13.87
C ARG A 309 -7.23 15.29 -14.33
N VAL A 310 -6.75 14.44 -13.45
CA VAL A 310 -6.57 12.99 -13.65
C VAL A 310 -7.28 12.25 -12.53
N LEU A 311 -8.07 11.25 -12.89
CA LEU A 311 -8.68 10.30 -11.96
C LEU A 311 -7.88 9.01 -11.98
N ALA A 312 -7.56 8.44 -10.80
CA ALA A 312 -6.83 7.19 -10.70
C ALA A 312 -7.42 6.27 -9.64
N TRP A 313 -7.80 5.05 -10.04
CA TRP A 313 -8.33 4.00 -9.19
C TRP A 313 -7.21 3.21 -8.51
N TYR A 314 -7.48 2.68 -7.34
CA TYR A 314 -6.55 1.75 -6.67
C TYR A 314 -7.28 0.82 -5.71
N ASP A 315 -6.92 -0.46 -5.76
CA ASP A 315 -7.29 -1.36 -4.68
C ASP A 315 -6.38 -1.06 -3.49
N ASN A 316 -6.96 -0.40 -2.47
CA ASN A 316 -6.21 0.07 -1.30
C ASN A 316 -5.71 -1.06 -0.38
N GLU A 317 -6.13 -2.29 -0.61
CA GLU A 317 -5.67 -3.49 0.08
C GLU A 317 -4.76 -4.35 -0.81
N TRP A 318 -5.24 -4.76 -1.99
CA TRP A 318 -4.55 -5.71 -2.85
C TRP A 318 -3.32 -5.10 -3.54
N GLY A 319 -3.49 -4.03 -4.31
CA GLY A 319 -2.37 -3.36 -4.99
C GLY A 319 -1.29 -2.90 -4.01
N PHE A 320 -1.70 -2.40 -2.83
CA PHE A 320 -0.76 -2.03 -1.77
C PHE A 320 0.00 -3.24 -1.20
N SER A 321 -0.67 -4.39 -1.04
CA SER A 321 -0.04 -5.62 -0.55
C SER A 321 0.94 -6.21 -1.58
N CYS A 322 0.66 -6.08 -2.88
CA CYS A 322 1.62 -6.41 -3.93
C CYS A 322 2.89 -5.57 -3.82
N ARG A 323 2.77 -4.27 -3.55
CA ARG A 323 3.93 -3.38 -3.34
C ARG A 323 4.75 -3.71 -2.11
N MET A 324 4.15 -4.28 -1.07
CA MET A 324 4.91 -4.81 0.07
C MET A 324 5.91 -5.89 -0.37
N LEU A 325 5.49 -6.78 -1.27
CA LEU A 325 6.37 -7.84 -1.78
C LEU A 325 7.42 -7.29 -2.74
N ASP A 326 7.06 -6.40 -3.65
CA ASP A 326 8.02 -5.78 -4.58
C ASP A 326 9.10 -4.99 -3.84
N ASN A 327 8.73 -4.22 -2.81
CA ASN A 327 9.68 -3.50 -1.97
C ASN A 327 10.52 -4.46 -1.11
N ALA A 328 9.97 -5.60 -0.65
CA ALA A 328 10.75 -6.62 0.03
C ALA A 328 11.84 -7.20 -0.89
N VAL A 329 11.52 -7.47 -2.17
CA VAL A 329 12.51 -7.89 -3.17
C VAL A 329 13.56 -6.80 -3.40
N ALA A 330 13.15 -5.54 -3.49
CA ALA A 330 14.08 -4.42 -3.68
C ALA A 330 15.05 -4.26 -2.50
N ILE A 331 14.55 -4.36 -1.27
CA ILE A 331 15.36 -4.34 -0.03
C ILE A 331 16.28 -5.55 0.04
N GLY A 332 15.78 -6.73 -0.36
CA GLY A 332 16.55 -7.99 -0.34
C GLY A 332 17.83 -7.97 -1.18
N LYS A 333 17.93 -7.05 -2.15
CA LYS A 333 19.17 -6.89 -2.96
C LYS A 333 20.36 -6.35 -2.15
N PHE A 334 20.10 -5.84 -0.95
CA PHE A 334 21.11 -5.27 -0.05
C PHE A 334 21.43 -6.18 1.15
N LEU A 335 20.94 -7.43 1.14
CA LEU A 335 21.21 -8.45 2.17
C LEU A 335 22.17 -9.53 1.66
#